data_e4e96ec8ec158191e2fee1465b3fbc84
#
_entry.id   e4e96ec8ec158191e2fee1465b3fbc84
#
_cell.length_a   1.000
_cell.length_b   1.000
_cell.length_c   1.000
_cell.angle_alpha   90.00
_cell.angle_beta   90.00
_cell.angle_gamma   90.00
#
_symmetry.space_group_name_H-M   'P 1'
#
loop_
_entity.id
_entity.type
_entity.pdbx_description
1 polymer ?
#
loop_
_entity_poly.entity_id
_entity_poly.type
_entity_poly.pdbx_seq_one_letter_code
_entity_poly.pdbx_strand_id
1 'polypeptide(L)'
;SVLDAVRVNFNVVKTEDDEPNQFDLEVYNLSKSTRTKFETTDNRVILQAGYASMGLKLLAIGDIVRGSTEFKQPDVITSVDCRDGGRALRDARASLSFEPNVPAKTMVEELVKKLNVDNIEIGFDLSGTFKNGWSFYGSARDGLNKLGSCFGFQWSVQNNTLQLTKKRTPSAREAVLLTPSTGMIGSPSRIDKTGNNLTKAKEEPGLKVKCLLNPALVPGDPVVIESADYPRGTYRIVKVAHI
;
A
#
# COMPACT_ATOMS: atom_id res chain seq x y z
N SER A 1 -6.40 -18.86 -11.72
CA SER A 1 -6.85 -18.58 -13.11
C SER A 1 -6.27 -17.25 -13.55
N VAL A 2 -5.75 -17.17 -14.75
CA VAL A 2 -5.37 -15.90 -15.40
C VAL A 2 -6.57 -15.45 -16.22
N LEU A 3 -6.92 -14.17 -16.09
CA LEU A 3 -7.93 -13.52 -16.92
C LEU A 3 -7.21 -12.54 -17.83
N ASP A 4 -7.19 -12.83 -19.08
CA ASP A 4 -6.80 -11.97 -20.18
C ASP A 4 -7.99 -11.77 -21.12
N ALA A 5 -7.96 -10.76 -21.95
CA ALA A 5 -9.01 -10.45 -22.92
C ALA A 5 -10.42 -10.23 -22.32
N VAL A 6 -10.51 -9.81 -21.06
CA VAL A 6 -11.76 -9.36 -20.41
C VAL A 6 -11.69 -7.87 -20.12
N ARG A 7 -12.85 -7.19 -20.19
CA ARG A 7 -12.94 -5.81 -19.74
C ARG A 7 -12.88 -5.77 -18.22
N VAL A 8 -11.95 -4.96 -17.69
CA VAL A 8 -11.78 -4.73 -16.27
C VAL A 8 -11.69 -3.24 -16.01
N ASN A 9 -12.52 -2.72 -15.12
CA ASN A 9 -12.32 -1.44 -14.50
C ASN A 9 -11.70 -1.67 -13.12
N PHE A 10 -10.81 -0.81 -12.70
CA PHE A 10 -10.19 -0.92 -11.37
C PHE A 10 -10.01 0.45 -10.73
N ASN A 11 -10.03 0.44 -9.41
CA ASN A 11 -9.63 1.58 -8.58
C ASN A 11 -8.72 1.04 -7.47
N VAL A 12 -7.47 1.44 -7.48
CA VAL A 12 -6.45 0.98 -6.51
C VAL A 12 -6.00 2.17 -5.70
N VAL A 13 -6.21 2.14 -4.40
CA VAL A 13 -5.76 3.18 -3.47
C VAL A 13 -4.73 2.59 -2.52
N LYS A 14 -3.53 3.18 -2.55
CA LYS A 14 -2.41 2.81 -1.67
C LYS A 14 -2.02 4.00 -0.81
N THR A 15 -1.73 3.73 0.46
CA THR A 15 -1.26 4.72 1.43
C THR A 15 -0.03 4.19 2.17
N GLU A 16 0.70 5.08 2.82
CA GLU A 16 1.80 4.70 3.71
C GLU A 16 1.35 4.44 5.15
N ASP A 17 0.04 4.48 5.39
CA ASP A 17 -0.55 4.24 6.70
C ASP A 17 -0.52 2.75 7.06
N ASP A 18 -0.71 2.43 8.33
CA ASP A 18 -0.82 1.07 8.86
C ASP A 18 -2.17 0.39 8.57
N GLU A 19 -3.02 1.03 7.75
CA GLU A 19 -4.26 0.47 7.23
C GLU A 19 -4.00 -0.34 5.94
N PRO A 20 -4.72 -1.46 5.74
CA PRO A 20 -4.63 -2.21 4.49
C PRO A 20 -4.98 -1.36 3.27
N ASN A 21 -4.13 -1.41 2.24
CA ASN A 21 -4.47 -0.83 0.95
C ASN A 21 -5.74 -1.47 0.38
N GLN A 22 -6.51 -0.69 -0.36
CA GLN A 22 -7.78 -1.11 -0.93
C GLN A 22 -7.72 -1.07 -2.44
N PHE A 23 -8.34 -2.03 -3.08
CA PHE A 23 -8.63 -1.95 -4.49
C PHE A 23 -9.95 -2.63 -4.84
N ASP A 24 -10.65 -2.01 -5.77
CA ASP A 24 -11.94 -2.43 -6.24
C ASP A 24 -11.82 -2.80 -7.71
N LEU A 25 -12.46 -3.89 -8.11
CA LEU A 25 -12.48 -4.37 -9.49
C LEU A 25 -13.92 -4.53 -9.96
N GLU A 26 -14.19 -4.14 -11.20
CA GLU A 26 -15.39 -4.54 -11.93
C GLU A 26 -14.95 -5.35 -13.16
N VAL A 27 -15.33 -6.61 -13.19
CA VAL A 27 -14.97 -7.53 -14.28
C VAL A 27 -16.21 -7.92 -15.04
N TYR A 28 -16.16 -7.75 -16.36
CA TYR A 28 -17.31 -7.91 -17.23
C TYR A 28 -17.37 -9.31 -17.84
N ASN A 29 -18.57 -9.87 -17.90
CA ASN A 29 -18.93 -11.07 -18.65
C ASN A 29 -18.12 -12.31 -18.30
N LEU A 30 -17.81 -12.50 -17.01
CA LEU A 30 -17.15 -13.69 -16.52
C LEU A 30 -18.04 -14.93 -16.62
N SER A 31 -17.43 -16.11 -16.85
CA SER A 31 -18.11 -17.39 -16.75
C SER A 31 -18.64 -17.64 -15.33
N LYS A 32 -19.69 -18.43 -15.18
CA LYS A 32 -20.27 -18.76 -13.86
C LYS A 32 -19.23 -19.33 -12.90
N SER A 33 -18.38 -20.23 -13.36
CA SER A 33 -17.32 -20.85 -12.54
C SER A 33 -16.28 -19.85 -12.06
N THR A 34 -15.96 -18.84 -12.88
CA THR A 34 -15.01 -17.77 -12.50
C THR A 34 -15.67 -16.79 -11.53
N ARG A 35 -16.94 -16.41 -11.76
CA ARG A 35 -17.69 -15.54 -10.83
C ARG A 35 -17.71 -16.12 -9.42
N THR A 36 -18.03 -17.41 -9.27
CA THR A 36 -18.01 -18.08 -7.96
C THR A 36 -16.68 -17.92 -7.23
N LYS A 37 -15.54 -17.92 -7.95
CA LYS A 37 -14.23 -17.68 -7.31
C LYS A 37 -14.07 -16.26 -6.82
N PHE A 38 -14.62 -15.28 -7.53
CA PHE A 38 -14.60 -13.87 -7.12
C PHE A 38 -15.63 -13.53 -6.03
N GLU A 39 -16.70 -14.32 -5.91
CA GLU A 39 -17.67 -14.21 -4.84
C GLU A 39 -17.23 -14.91 -3.55
N THR A 40 -16.17 -15.73 -3.62
CA THR A 40 -15.61 -16.42 -2.46
C THR A 40 -14.58 -15.53 -1.77
N THR A 41 -14.84 -15.19 -0.53
CA THR A 41 -13.93 -14.41 0.31
C THR A 41 -12.61 -15.15 0.58
N ASP A 42 -11.57 -14.40 0.94
CA ASP A 42 -10.22 -14.88 1.23
C ASP A 42 -9.45 -15.48 0.03
N ASN A 43 -10.04 -15.49 -1.17
CA ASN A 43 -9.29 -15.78 -2.39
C ASN A 43 -8.36 -14.61 -2.72
N ARG A 44 -7.11 -14.93 -3.07
CA ARG A 44 -6.12 -13.93 -3.45
C ARG A 44 -6.30 -13.48 -4.90
N VAL A 45 -6.26 -12.17 -5.10
CA VAL A 45 -6.28 -11.51 -6.40
C VAL A 45 -4.95 -10.80 -6.63
N ILE A 46 -4.38 -10.97 -7.81
CA ILE A 46 -3.19 -10.25 -8.29
C ILE A 46 -3.63 -9.44 -9.50
N LEU A 47 -3.56 -8.12 -9.37
CA LEU A 47 -3.87 -7.18 -10.44
C LEU A 47 -2.57 -6.71 -11.09
N GLN A 48 -2.47 -6.92 -12.40
CA GLN A 48 -1.40 -6.39 -13.23
C GLN A 48 -2.00 -5.45 -14.27
N ALA A 49 -1.37 -4.32 -14.48
CA ALA A 49 -1.77 -3.34 -15.49
C ALA A 49 -0.53 -2.70 -16.12
N GLY A 50 -0.70 -2.16 -17.33
CA GLY A 50 0.39 -1.51 -18.05
C GLY A 50 -0.01 -1.20 -19.48
N TYR A 51 0.85 -0.48 -20.18
CA TYR A 51 0.68 -0.19 -21.60
C TYR A 51 1.27 -1.30 -22.45
N ALA A 52 0.69 -1.55 -23.61
CA ALA A 52 1.15 -2.60 -24.53
C ALA A 52 2.65 -2.50 -24.88
N SER A 53 3.19 -1.28 -24.95
CA SER A 53 4.61 -0.99 -25.21
C SER A 53 5.55 -1.31 -24.04
N MET A 54 5.04 -1.35 -22.80
CA MET A 54 5.84 -1.50 -21.57
C MET A 54 5.57 -2.82 -20.84
N GLY A 55 4.57 -3.58 -21.30
CA GLY A 55 4.11 -4.83 -20.68
C GLY A 55 3.34 -4.63 -19.37
N LEU A 56 2.82 -5.73 -18.87
CA LEU A 56 2.09 -5.76 -17.61
C LEU A 56 3.05 -5.68 -16.42
N LYS A 57 2.72 -4.85 -15.46
CA LYS A 57 3.42 -4.72 -14.18
C LYS A 57 2.44 -4.97 -13.03
N LEU A 58 2.98 -5.47 -11.92
CA LEU A 58 2.19 -5.67 -10.72
C LEU A 58 1.66 -4.33 -10.20
N LEU A 59 0.33 -4.22 -10.09
CA LEU A 59 -0.32 -3.03 -9.58
C LEU A 59 -0.82 -3.23 -8.16
N ALA A 60 -1.49 -4.35 -7.87
CA ALA A 60 -1.98 -4.66 -6.53
C ALA A 60 -2.05 -6.17 -6.28
N ILE A 61 -1.88 -6.56 -5.02
CA ILE A 61 -2.16 -7.90 -4.50
C ILE A 61 -3.11 -7.72 -3.31
N GLY A 62 -4.10 -8.59 -3.17
CA GLY A 62 -4.96 -8.56 -1.99
C GLY A 62 -5.89 -9.75 -1.91
N ASP A 63 -6.53 -9.89 -0.78
CA ASP A 63 -7.54 -10.92 -0.53
C ASP A 63 -8.94 -10.33 -0.70
N ILE A 64 -9.84 -11.10 -1.28
CA ILE A 64 -11.23 -10.70 -1.51
C ILE A 64 -11.94 -10.56 -0.15
N VAL A 65 -12.47 -9.37 0.09
CA VAL A 65 -13.32 -9.09 1.26
C VAL A 65 -14.79 -9.28 0.91
N ARG A 66 -15.17 -8.86 -0.29
CA ARG A 66 -16.52 -8.97 -0.79
C ARG A 66 -16.51 -9.12 -2.30
N GLY A 67 -17.35 -10.03 -2.82
CA GLY A 67 -17.63 -10.17 -4.24
C GLY A 67 -19.14 -10.25 -4.47
N SER A 68 -19.61 -9.64 -5.54
CA SER A 68 -21.01 -9.69 -5.95
C SER A 68 -21.14 -9.63 -7.47
N THR A 69 -22.17 -10.27 -8.00
CA THR A 69 -22.47 -10.23 -9.43
C THR A 69 -23.83 -9.58 -9.66
N GLU A 70 -23.87 -8.64 -10.58
CA GLU A 70 -25.08 -7.96 -11.04
C GLU A 70 -25.33 -8.26 -12.54
N PHE A 71 -26.57 -8.58 -12.87
CA PHE A 71 -26.99 -8.84 -14.25
C PHE A 71 -27.63 -7.57 -14.82
N LYS A 72 -26.84 -6.79 -15.57
CA LYS A 72 -27.26 -5.58 -16.26
C LYS A 72 -27.21 -5.82 -17.78
N GLN A 73 -28.30 -6.26 -18.37
CA GLN A 73 -28.33 -6.53 -19.82
C GLN A 73 -27.82 -5.36 -20.63
N PRO A 74 -26.89 -5.57 -21.61
CA PRO A 74 -26.43 -6.88 -22.08
C PRO A 74 -25.30 -7.52 -21.25
N ASP A 75 -24.76 -6.84 -20.24
CA ASP A 75 -23.58 -7.25 -19.50
C ASP A 75 -23.91 -7.94 -18.18
N VAL A 76 -22.97 -8.76 -17.74
CA VAL A 76 -22.91 -9.32 -16.39
C VAL A 76 -21.66 -8.74 -15.72
N ILE A 77 -21.84 -7.97 -14.63
CA ILE A 77 -20.76 -7.26 -13.95
C ILE A 77 -20.49 -7.95 -12.63
N THR A 78 -19.24 -8.38 -12.42
CA THR A 78 -18.78 -8.90 -11.12
C THR A 78 -17.91 -7.85 -10.45
N SER A 79 -18.40 -7.34 -9.33
CA SER A 79 -17.70 -6.35 -8.50
C SER A 79 -17.01 -7.05 -7.34
N VAL A 80 -15.75 -6.68 -7.09
CA VAL A 80 -14.90 -7.31 -6.08
C VAL A 80 -14.14 -6.25 -5.28
N ASP A 81 -14.29 -6.27 -3.96
CA ASP A 81 -13.54 -5.42 -3.05
C ASP A 81 -12.39 -6.25 -2.46
N CYS A 82 -11.16 -5.76 -2.57
CA CYS A 82 -9.96 -6.44 -2.12
C CYS A 82 -9.15 -5.57 -1.14
N ARG A 83 -8.41 -6.24 -0.25
CA ARG A 83 -7.50 -5.57 0.69
C ARG A 83 -6.14 -6.25 0.71
N ASP A 84 -5.08 -5.43 0.65
CA ASP A 84 -3.69 -5.88 0.73
C ASP A 84 -3.30 -6.18 2.18
N GLY A 85 -2.92 -7.44 2.47
CA GLY A 85 -2.55 -7.86 3.83
C GLY A 85 -3.70 -7.81 4.84
N GLY A 86 -4.94 -7.59 4.41
CA GLY A 86 -6.08 -7.36 5.31
C GLY A 86 -6.31 -8.49 6.32
N ARG A 87 -6.21 -9.74 5.89
CA ARG A 87 -6.34 -10.92 6.74
C ARG A 87 -5.19 -11.04 7.72
N ALA A 88 -3.96 -10.90 7.24
CA ALA A 88 -2.76 -10.97 8.06
C ALA A 88 -2.78 -9.94 9.18
N LEU A 89 -3.11 -8.69 8.86
CA LEU A 89 -3.18 -7.60 9.84
C LEU A 89 -4.34 -7.74 10.84
N ARG A 90 -5.48 -8.28 10.41
CA ARG A 90 -6.66 -8.46 11.27
C ARG A 90 -6.47 -9.61 12.27
N ASP A 91 -5.95 -10.75 11.80
CA ASP A 91 -6.02 -12.01 12.54
C ASP A 91 -4.74 -12.33 13.31
N ALA A 92 -3.60 -11.72 12.94
CA ALA A 92 -2.31 -12.00 13.56
C ALA A 92 -2.26 -11.59 15.03
N ARG A 93 -1.96 -12.56 15.88
CA ARG A 93 -1.73 -12.37 17.33
C ARG A 93 -0.28 -12.70 17.66
N ALA A 94 0.30 -11.96 18.58
CA ALA A 94 1.65 -12.15 19.05
C ALA A 94 1.68 -12.23 20.59
N SER A 95 2.41 -13.21 21.09
CA SER A 95 2.83 -13.33 22.49
C SER A 95 4.34 -13.48 22.45
N LEU A 96 5.06 -12.45 22.80
CA LEU A 96 6.50 -12.34 22.66
C LEU A 96 7.12 -11.80 23.95
N SER A 97 8.29 -12.34 24.31
CA SER A 97 9.11 -11.83 25.40
C SER A 97 10.56 -11.82 24.96
N PHE A 98 11.23 -10.72 25.15
CA PHE A 98 12.64 -10.52 24.79
C PHE A 98 13.45 -10.11 26.00
N GLU A 99 14.63 -10.66 26.09
CA GLU A 99 15.61 -10.32 27.11
C GLU A 99 16.11 -8.87 26.95
N PRO A 100 16.77 -8.31 27.98
CA PRO A 100 17.42 -7.03 27.87
C PRO A 100 18.40 -6.93 26.70
N ASN A 101 18.42 -5.77 26.04
CA ASN A 101 19.34 -5.42 24.96
C ASN A 101 19.15 -6.21 23.63
N VAL A 102 18.06 -6.93 23.44
CA VAL A 102 17.73 -7.50 22.12
C VAL A 102 17.52 -6.37 21.10
N PRO A 103 18.11 -6.46 19.90
CA PRO A 103 17.97 -5.43 18.87
C PRO A 103 16.51 -5.24 18.41
N ALA A 104 16.13 -3.97 18.18
CA ALA A 104 14.79 -3.63 17.66
C ALA A 104 14.46 -4.37 16.36
N LYS A 105 15.44 -4.55 15.48
CA LYS A 105 15.30 -5.32 14.24
C LYS A 105 14.81 -6.75 14.49
N THR A 106 15.40 -7.46 15.44
CA THR A 106 14.99 -8.82 15.81
C THR A 106 13.56 -8.86 16.34
N MET A 107 13.15 -7.87 17.14
CA MET A 107 11.77 -7.78 17.65
C MET A 107 10.76 -7.58 16.54
N VAL A 108 11.08 -6.71 15.58
CA VAL A 108 10.24 -6.48 14.39
C VAL A 108 10.14 -7.76 13.55
N GLU A 109 11.26 -8.42 13.26
CA GLU A 109 11.28 -9.66 12.49
C GLU A 109 10.42 -10.77 13.13
N GLU A 110 10.43 -10.90 14.44
CA GLU A 110 9.58 -11.87 15.16
C GLU A 110 8.09 -11.51 15.07
N LEU A 111 7.74 -10.23 15.13
CA LEU A 111 6.35 -9.78 14.90
C LEU A 111 5.91 -10.05 13.46
N VAL A 112 6.78 -9.79 12.49
CA VAL A 112 6.48 -9.99 11.06
C VAL A 112 6.22 -11.45 10.74
N LYS A 113 6.94 -12.38 11.34
CA LYS A 113 6.66 -13.83 11.21
C LYS A 113 5.22 -14.19 11.59
N LYS A 114 4.58 -13.41 12.46
CA LYS A 114 3.18 -13.61 12.86
C LYS A 114 2.18 -13.02 11.85
N LEU A 115 2.60 -12.06 11.03
CA LEU A 115 1.75 -11.40 10.05
C LEU A 115 1.53 -12.21 8.77
N ASN A 116 2.32 -13.26 8.54
CA ASN A 116 2.23 -14.07 7.32
C ASN A 116 2.26 -13.22 6.02
N VAL A 117 3.11 -12.19 6.00
CA VAL A 117 3.47 -11.42 4.80
C VAL A 117 4.64 -12.11 4.11
N ASP A 118 4.75 -11.95 2.78
CA ASP A 118 5.77 -12.66 2.00
C ASP A 118 7.17 -12.14 2.26
N ASN A 119 7.31 -10.83 2.45
CA ASN A 119 8.60 -10.17 2.62
C ASN A 119 8.55 -9.01 3.62
N ILE A 120 9.73 -8.64 4.11
CA ILE A 120 9.97 -7.43 4.90
C ILE A 120 11.01 -6.57 4.21
N GLU A 121 10.75 -5.28 4.11
CA GLU A 121 11.67 -4.30 3.59
C GLU A 121 11.89 -3.19 4.62
N ILE A 122 13.13 -3.04 5.08
CA ILE A 122 13.53 -2.01 6.04
C ILE A 122 14.39 -1.00 5.29
N GLY A 123 13.81 0.17 4.99
CA GLY A 123 14.41 1.21 4.17
C GLY A 123 15.42 2.12 4.92
N PHE A 124 15.82 1.75 6.14
CA PHE A 124 16.74 2.55 6.97
C PHE A 124 17.46 1.65 7.98
N ASP A 125 18.48 2.19 8.65
CA ASP A 125 19.14 1.48 9.75
C ASP A 125 18.24 1.49 11.00
N LEU A 126 17.63 0.35 11.29
CA LEU A 126 16.79 0.13 12.47
C LEU A 126 17.69 -0.24 13.65
N SER A 127 18.19 0.74 14.33
CA SER A 127 19.02 0.60 15.54
C SER A 127 18.18 0.81 16.81
N GLY A 128 18.71 0.33 17.93
CA GLY A 128 18.13 0.48 19.26
C GLY A 128 17.78 -0.84 19.95
N THR A 129 17.66 -0.77 21.27
CA THR A 129 17.36 -1.91 22.16
C THR A 129 16.49 -1.44 23.32
N PHE A 130 15.79 -2.34 23.96
CA PHE A 130 15.20 -2.08 25.29
C PHE A 130 16.14 -2.57 26.39
N LYS A 131 16.57 -1.64 27.28
CA LYS A 131 17.51 -1.96 28.38
C LYS A 131 16.96 -3.00 29.36
N ASN A 132 15.66 -3.02 29.60
CA ASN A 132 14.99 -3.89 30.58
C ASN A 132 14.24 -5.05 29.92
N GLY A 133 14.51 -5.33 28.64
CA GLY A 133 13.74 -6.29 27.86
C GLY A 133 12.37 -5.73 27.43
N TRP A 134 11.60 -6.53 26.72
CA TRP A 134 10.28 -6.16 26.26
C TRP A 134 9.35 -7.35 26.17
N SER A 135 8.19 -7.25 26.76
CA SER A 135 7.14 -8.26 26.65
C SER A 135 5.90 -7.67 26.02
N PHE A 136 5.30 -8.43 25.13
CA PHE A 136 4.12 -8.00 24.40
C PHE A 136 3.12 -9.15 24.22
N TYR A 137 1.85 -8.85 24.48
CA TYR A 137 0.72 -9.68 24.15
C TYR A 137 -0.36 -8.84 23.48
N GLY A 138 -0.82 -9.24 22.29
CA GLY A 138 -1.84 -8.49 21.55
C GLY A 138 -1.84 -8.79 20.07
N SER A 139 -2.42 -7.86 19.27
CA SER A 139 -2.35 -7.94 17.81
C SER A 139 -0.92 -7.62 17.33
N ALA A 140 -0.44 -8.33 16.31
CA ALA A 140 0.88 -8.04 15.75
C ALA A 140 0.97 -6.59 15.22
N ARG A 141 -0.14 -6.03 14.70
CA ARG A 141 -0.28 -4.62 14.31
C ARG A 141 0.04 -3.68 15.48
N ASP A 142 -0.58 -3.90 16.65
CA ASP A 142 -0.35 -3.06 17.83
C ASP A 142 1.11 -3.17 18.32
N GLY A 143 1.70 -4.37 18.19
CA GLY A 143 3.11 -4.58 18.48
C GLY A 143 4.01 -3.75 17.58
N LEU A 144 3.77 -3.74 16.27
CA LEU A 144 4.50 -2.91 15.31
C LEU A 144 4.32 -1.41 15.58
N ASN A 145 3.09 -0.98 15.91
CA ASN A 145 2.81 0.41 16.25
C ASN A 145 3.57 0.87 17.52
N LYS A 146 3.64 0.01 18.53
CA LYS A 146 4.44 0.28 19.73
C LYS A 146 5.93 0.39 19.42
N LEU A 147 6.49 -0.56 18.67
CA LEU A 147 7.89 -0.51 18.25
C LEU A 147 8.16 0.70 17.37
N GLY A 148 7.27 1.02 16.41
CA GLY A 148 7.37 2.20 15.55
C GLY A 148 7.38 3.50 16.33
N SER A 149 6.57 3.59 17.39
CA SER A 149 6.56 4.76 18.28
C SER A 149 7.84 4.88 19.11
N CYS A 150 8.40 3.76 19.56
CA CYS A 150 9.64 3.75 20.36
C CYS A 150 10.90 4.03 19.53
N PHE A 151 10.97 3.48 18.31
CA PHE A 151 12.16 3.54 17.46
C PHE A 151 12.05 4.51 16.29
N GLY A 152 10.96 5.27 16.19
CA GLY A 152 10.80 6.37 15.23
C GLY A 152 10.54 5.92 13.78
N PHE A 153 9.96 4.76 13.57
CA PHE A 153 9.56 4.29 12.25
C PHE A 153 8.03 4.26 12.08
N GLN A 154 7.61 4.22 10.83
CA GLN A 154 6.26 3.89 10.40
C GLN A 154 6.31 2.67 9.49
N TRP A 155 5.20 2.01 9.32
CA TRP A 155 5.12 0.81 8.50
C TRP A 155 3.81 0.77 7.72
N SER A 156 3.85 0.10 6.59
CA SER A 156 2.68 -0.19 5.76
C SER A 156 2.86 -1.54 5.06
N VAL A 157 1.77 -2.10 4.54
CA VAL A 157 1.83 -3.28 3.68
C VAL A 157 1.62 -2.84 2.24
N GLN A 158 2.58 -3.17 1.39
CA GLN A 158 2.58 -2.84 -0.03
C GLN A 158 2.76 -4.12 -0.85
N ASN A 159 1.69 -4.58 -1.52
CA ASN A 159 1.72 -5.81 -2.31
C ASN A 159 2.21 -7.04 -1.51
N ASN A 160 1.63 -7.26 -0.34
CA ASN A 160 1.98 -8.32 0.61
C ASN A 160 3.44 -8.27 1.14
N THR A 161 4.11 -7.14 1.02
CA THR A 161 5.42 -6.86 1.62
C THR A 161 5.25 -5.84 2.74
N LEU A 162 5.73 -6.14 3.94
CA LEU A 162 5.79 -5.17 5.02
C LEU A 162 6.94 -4.22 4.76
N GLN A 163 6.62 -2.95 4.57
CA GLN A 163 7.58 -1.88 4.36
C GLN A 163 7.72 -1.05 5.64
N LEU A 164 8.95 -0.91 6.14
CA LEU A 164 9.29 -0.02 7.23
C LEU A 164 10.03 1.20 6.68
N THR A 165 9.56 2.39 7.02
CA THR A 165 10.17 3.66 6.62
C THR A 165 10.40 4.54 7.84
N LYS A 166 11.44 5.36 7.80
CA LYS A 166 11.64 6.39 8.82
C LYS A 166 10.57 7.46 8.65
N LYS A 167 9.97 7.91 9.76
CA LYS A 167 8.95 8.96 9.70
C LYS A 167 9.46 10.17 8.91
N ARG A 168 8.64 10.66 7.97
CA ARG A 168 8.90 11.85 7.15
C ARG A 168 10.13 11.78 6.24
N THR A 169 10.70 10.61 6.04
CA THR A 169 11.86 10.42 5.17
C THR A 169 11.46 9.48 4.04
N PRO A 170 11.76 9.79 2.77
CA PRO A 170 11.54 8.85 1.67
C PRO A 170 12.38 7.59 1.86
N SER A 171 11.95 6.49 1.26
CA SER A 171 12.75 5.27 1.17
C SER A 171 14.06 5.52 0.40
N ALA A 172 15.00 4.58 0.50
CA ALA A 172 16.27 4.64 -0.24
C ALA A 172 16.15 4.19 -1.70
N ARG A 173 14.93 3.93 -2.19
CA ARG A 173 14.69 3.53 -3.58
C ARG A 173 14.96 4.67 -4.56
N GLU A 174 15.18 4.32 -5.81
CA GLU A 174 15.33 5.30 -6.88
C GLU A 174 14.04 6.11 -7.08
N ALA A 175 14.20 7.43 -7.22
CA ALA A 175 13.06 8.34 -7.38
C ALA A 175 12.47 8.25 -8.80
N VAL A 176 11.18 8.15 -8.91
CA VAL A 176 10.47 8.27 -10.19
C VAL A 176 10.43 9.74 -10.60
N LEU A 177 10.85 10.05 -11.82
CA LEU A 177 10.76 11.40 -12.38
C LEU A 177 9.40 11.64 -13.04
N LEU A 178 8.67 12.64 -12.57
CA LEU A 178 7.40 13.09 -13.14
C LEU A 178 7.53 14.49 -13.74
N THR A 179 7.51 14.53 -15.06
CA THR A 179 7.50 15.74 -15.89
C THR A 179 6.42 15.59 -16.97
N PRO A 180 6.06 16.64 -17.69
CA PRO A 180 5.18 16.52 -18.84
C PRO A 180 5.67 15.50 -19.87
N SER A 181 6.97 15.38 -20.08
CA SER A 181 7.57 14.43 -21.03
C SER A 181 7.60 12.98 -20.51
N THR A 182 7.54 12.75 -19.20
CA THR A 182 7.53 11.40 -18.59
C THR A 182 6.13 10.92 -18.17
N GLY A 183 5.09 11.64 -18.59
CA GLY A 183 3.72 11.23 -18.41
C GLY A 183 2.93 11.97 -17.33
N MET A 184 3.41 13.10 -16.81
CA MET A 184 2.62 13.97 -15.95
C MET A 184 1.51 14.63 -16.79
N ILE A 185 0.29 14.69 -16.23
CA ILE A 185 -0.90 15.26 -16.88
C ILE A 185 -1.29 16.55 -16.17
N GLY A 186 -1.26 17.67 -16.91
CA GLY A 186 -1.54 18.99 -16.34
C GLY A 186 -0.44 19.48 -15.40
N SER A 187 -0.76 20.46 -14.55
CA SER A 187 0.15 21.00 -13.54
C SER A 187 -0.14 20.43 -12.16
N PRO A 188 0.90 20.28 -11.30
CA PRO A 188 0.71 19.95 -9.90
C PRO A 188 -0.19 20.97 -9.20
N SER A 189 -0.98 20.53 -8.25
CA SER A 189 -1.78 21.41 -7.40
C SER A 189 -1.37 21.24 -5.93
N ARG A 190 -1.35 22.35 -5.18
CA ARG A 190 -1.11 22.31 -3.75
C ARG A 190 -2.30 21.70 -3.02
N ILE A 191 -2.00 20.89 -2.01
CA ILE A 191 -2.98 20.43 -1.05
C ILE A 191 -2.90 21.40 0.13
N ASP A 192 -3.83 22.36 0.19
CA ASP A 192 -3.94 23.28 1.31
C ASP A 192 -4.70 22.61 2.45
N LYS A 193 -4.20 22.81 3.67
CA LYS A 193 -4.85 22.36 4.91
C LYS A 193 -6.04 23.26 5.26
N THR A 194 -7.12 23.10 4.52
CA THR A 194 -8.38 23.76 4.87
C THR A 194 -9.38 22.71 5.33
N GLY A 195 -9.24 22.26 6.55
CA GLY A 195 -10.22 21.41 7.22
C GLY A 195 -10.25 21.73 8.71
N ASN A 196 -11.37 22.26 9.19
CA ASN A 196 -11.69 22.58 10.59
C ASN A 196 -11.80 21.33 11.49
N ASN A 197 -10.88 20.38 11.41
CA ASN A 197 -10.85 19.24 12.31
C ASN A 197 -9.66 19.36 13.26
N LEU A 198 -9.95 19.88 14.44
CA LEU A 198 -9.03 20.09 15.58
C LEU A 198 -8.36 18.83 16.15
N THR A 199 -8.52 17.66 15.53
CA THR A 199 -8.09 16.37 16.11
C THR A 199 -7.18 15.52 15.21
N LYS A 200 -6.80 15.96 14.01
CA LYS A 200 -5.83 15.20 13.18
C LYS A 200 -4.49 15.92 13.14
N ALA A 201 -3.43 15.12 13.35
CA ALA A 201 -2.04 15.55 13.26
C ALA A 201 -1.81 16.47 12.04
N LYS A 202 -1.01 17.51 12.23
CA LYS A 202 -0.63 18.48 11.17
C LYS A 202 -0.20 17.73 9.90
N GLU A 203 -1.08 17.61 8.93
CA GLU A 203 -0.68 17.15 7.61
C GLU A 203 0.29 18.19 7.04
N GLU A 204 1.40 17.75 6.51
CA GLU A 204 2.37 18.64 5.87
C GLU A 204 1.82 19.12 4.53
N PRO A 205 2.14 20.34 4.09
CA PRO A 205 1.73 20.81 2.78
C PRO A 205 2.29 19.87 1.71
N GLY A 206 1.45 19.43 0.80
CA GLY A 206 1.79 18.48 -0.24
C GLY A 206 1.41 18.95 -1.64
N LEU A 207 1.79 18.14 -2.62
CA LEU A 207 1.38 18.32 -4.00
C LEU A 207 0.50 17.14 -4.43
N LYS A 208 -0.57 17.45 -5.17
CA LYS A 208 -1.36 16.47 -5.91
C LYS A 208 -0.95 16.53 -7.36
N VAL A 209 -0.56 15.39 -7.91
CA VAL A 209 -0.12 15.25 -9.29
C VAL A 209 -0.94 14.18 -9.99
N LYS A 210 -1.32 14.42 -11.24
CA LYS A 210 -1.90 13.41 -12.12
C LYS A 210 -0.85 12.95 -13.12
N CYS A 211 -0.79 11.67 -13.38
CA CYS A 211 0.11 11.10 -14.40
C CYS A 211 -0.54 9.93 -15.12
N LEU A 212 0.05 9.52 -16.21
CA LEU A 212 -0.24 8.24 -16.86
C LEU A 212 -0.03 7.10 -15.87
N LEU A 213 -0.68 5.95 -16.10
CA LEU A 213 -0.55 4.78 -15.25
C LEU A 213 0.94 4.42 -15.07
N ASN A 214 1.41 4.46 -13.83
CA ASN A 214 2.78 4.10 -13.50
C ASN A 214 2.81 3.22 -12.24
N PRO A 215 2.89 1.90 -12.37
CA PRO A 215 2.92 0.97 -11.24
C PRO A 215 4.16 1.10 -10.33
N ALA A 216 5.21 1.82 -10.78
CA ALA A 216 6.40 2.07 -9.96
C ALA A 216 6.18 3.11 -8.85
N LEU A 217 5.06 3.85 -8.88
CA LEU A 217 4.71 4.78 -7.82
C LEU A 217 4.17 4.02 -6.61
N VAL A 218 4.95 3.98 -5.55
CA VAL A 218 4.62 3.28 -4.30
C VAL A 218 4.66 4.27 -3.14
N PRO A 219 3.67 4.27 -2.22
CA PRO A 219 3.74 5.08 -1.00
C PRO A 219 5.02 4.81 -0.20
N GLY A 220 5.61 5.88 0.36
CA GLY A 220 6.89 5.84 1.06
C GLY A 220 8.10 6.10 0.16
N ASP A 221 7.99 5.95 -1.16
CA ASP A 221 9.10 6.15 -2.10
C ASP A 221 9.29 7.63 -2.49
N PRO A 222 10.50 8.01 -2.91
CA PRO A 222 10.76 9.33 -3.44
C PRO A 222 10.20 9.51 -4.85
N VAL A 223 9.73 10.71 -5.16
CA VAL A 223 9.34 11.15 -6.49
C VAL A 223 9.95 12.52 -6.77
N VAL A 224 10.51 12.71 -7.95
CA VAL A 224 10.97 14.02 -8.43
C VAL A 224 9.89 14.61 -9.31
N ILE A 225 9.42 15.78 -8.96
CA ILE A 225 8.38 16.52 -9.71
C ILE A 225 9.03 17.77 -10.30
N GLU A 226 8.78 18.01 -11.58
CA GLU A 226 9.23 19.20 -12.29
C GLU A 226 8.18 19.63 -13.33
N SER A 227 7.77 20.88 -13.30
CA SER A 227 6.85 21.47 -14.27
C SER A 227 7.16 22.96 -14.46
N ALA A 228 6.44 23.60 -15.40
CA ALA A 228 6.59 25.05 -15.62
C ALA A 228 6.30 25.88 -14.36
N ASP A 229 5.28 25.45 -13.56
CA ASP A 229 4.82 26.17 -12.37
C ASP A 229 5.54 25.76 -11.09
N TYR A 230 6.23 24.61 -11.11
CA TYR A 230 6.93 24.04 -9.96
C TYR A 230 8.35 23.63 -10.34
N PRO A 231 9.38 24.29 -9.77
CA PRO A 231 10.76 23.92 -10.01
C PRO A 231 11.01 22.49 -9.51
N ARG A 232 12.02 21.87 -10.05
CA ARG A 232 12.42 20.50 -9.71
C ARG A 232 12.59 20.34 -8.20
N GLY A 233 11.84 19.40 -7.64
CA GLY A 233 11.86 19.07 -6.21
C GLY A 233 11.66 17.58 -5.97
N THR A 234 12.28 17.07 -4.90
CA THR A 234 12.07 15.69 -4.45
C THR A 234 11.04 15.67 -3.34
N TYR A 235 10.04 14.83 -3.52
CA TYR A 235 8.93 14.65 -2.59
C TYR A 235 8.81 13.18 -2.20
N ARG A 236 8.17 12.90 -1.08
CA ARG A 236 7.78 11.56 -0.67
C ARG A 236 6.34 11.29 -1.09
N ILE A 237 6.09 10.13 -1.63
CA ILE A 237 4.75 9.69 -1.98
C ILE A 237 4.02 9.24 -0.71
N VAL A 238 2.92 9.90 -0.38
CA VAL A 238 2.07 9.54 0.78
C VAL A 238 0.90 8.66 0.34
N LYS A 239 0.33 8.97 -0.81
CA LYS A 239 -0.84 8.28 -1.35
C LYS A 239 -0.78 8.19 -2.86
N VAL A 240 -1.17 7.06 -3.40
CA VAL A 240 -1.34 6.81 -4.84
C VAL A 240 -2.74 6.27 -5.10
N ALA A 241 -3.40 6.78 -6.13
CA ALA A 241 -4.64 6.23 -6.65
C ALA A 241 -4.46 5.93 -8.14
N HIS A 242 -4.73 4.69 -8.55
CA HIS A 242 -4.76 4.26 -9.95
C HIS A 242 -6.22 3.97 -10.32
N ILE A 243 -6.71 4.66 -11.35
CA ILE A 243 -8.10 4.60 -11.80
C ILE A 243 -8.14 4.32 -13.30
#